data_e585da84fb1d17fe049c1dabe257999c
#
_entry.id   e585da84fb1d17fe049c1dabe257999c
#
_cell.length_a   1.000
_cell.length_b   1.000
_cell.length_c   1.000
_cell.angle_alpha   90.00
_cell.angle_beta   90.00
_cell.angle_gamma   90.00
#
_symmetry.space_group_name_H-M   'P 1'
#
loop_
_entity.id
_entity.type
_entity.pdbx_description
1 polymer ?
#
loop_
_entity_poly.entity_id
_entity_poly.type
_entity_poly.pdbx_seq_one_letter_code
_entity_poly.pdbx_strand_id
1 'polypeptide(L)'
;MDSNALARLKAVAARQTLTLTHYGRKSGKPYDVTIWFVVDGDKVYIGTANVNRQWVRNVQKTPRVKLSIGAETFDGTARFLADRAEHERAMAMVRRKYWMFWPVIAVGRILTAIGVMRDKTGAFEVVLAE
;
A
#
# COMPACT_ATOMS: atom_id res chain seq x y z
N MET A 1 9.07 -7.73 -14.97
CA MET A 1 9.56 -8.51 -13.81
C MET A 1 9.90 -9.91 -14.29
N ASP A 2 11.04 -10.44 -13.92
CA ASP A 2 11.41 -11.80 -14.35
C ASP A 2 10.63 -12.86 -13.56
N SER A 3 10.69 -14.11 -14.03
CA SER A 3 9.90 -15.19 -13.43
C SER A 3 10.36 -15.54 -12.01
N ASN A 4 11.64 -15.35 -11.70
CA ASN A 4 12.15 -15.60 -10.36
C ASN A 4 11.63 -14.55 -9.37
N ALA A 5 11.64 -13.28 -9.72
CA ALA A 5 11.12 -12.21 -8.89
C ALA A 5 9.61 -12.36 -8.70
N LEU A 6 8.88 -12.75 -9.74
CA LEU A 6 7.45 -13.00 -9.67
C LEU A 6 7.14 -14.16 -8.71
N ALA A 7 7.91 -15.25 -8.78
CA ALA A 7 7.74 -16.39 -7.88
C ALA A 7 8.00 -15.99 -6.41
N ARG A 8 9.03 -15.18 -6.16
CA ARG A 8 9.33 -14.67 -4.83
C ARG A 8 8.18 -13.81 -4.29
N LEU A 9 7.60 -12.97 -5.14
CA LEU A 9 6.47 -12.12 -4.76
C LEU A 9 5.24 -12.97 -4.43
N LYS A 10 4.92 -13.96 -5.26
CA LYS A 10 3.80 -14.86 -5.03
C LYS A 10 3.94 -15.64 -3.72
N ALA A 11 5.17 -16.01 -3.37
CA ALA A 11 5.44 -16.76 -2.15
C ALA A 11 5.11 -15.98 -0.87
N VAL A 12 5.16 -14.65 -0.92
CA VAL A 12 4.89 -13.79 0.25
C VAL A 12 3.57 -13.02 0.14
N ALA A 13 2.80 -13.23 -0.94
CA ALA A 13 1.58 -12.46 -1.20
C ALA A 13 0.49 -12.63 -0.12
N ALA A 14 0.50 -13.75 0.60
CA ALA A 14 -0.49 -14.03 1.64
C ALA A 14 -0.15 -13.42 3.00
N ARG A 15 1.04 -12.80 3.15
CA ARG A 15 1.41 -12.11 4.38
C ARG A 15 0.43 -10.96 4.67
N GLN A 16 0.18 -10.68 5.95
CA GLN A 16 -0.75 -9.62 6.33
C GLN A 16 -0.18 -8.22 6.19
N THR A 17 1.13 -8.07 6.44
CA THR A 17 1.78 -6.76 6.42
C THR A 17 3.12 -6.85 5.71
N LEU A 18 3.56 -5.69 5.24
CA LEU A 18 4.92 -5.50 4.77
C LEU A 18 5.55 -4.33 5.50
N THR A 19 6.87 -4.26 5.49
CA THR A 19 7.61 -3.08 5.91
C THR A 19 7.97 -2.27 4.67
N LEU A 20 7.46 -1.04 4.63
CA LEU A 20 7.77 -0.09 3.57
C LEU A 20 8.91 0.81 4.03
N THR A 21 10.00 0.84 3.27
CA THR A 21 11.06 1.82 3.47
C THR A 21 10.83 2.99 2.53
N HIS A 22 10.68 4.17 3.10
CA HIS A 22 10.49 5.43 2.37
C HIS A 22 11.56 6.44 2.80
N TYR A 23 11.63 7.56 2.08
CA TYR A 23 12.74 8.50 2.27
C TYR A 23 12.22 9.88 2.61
N GLY A 24 12.84 10.52 3.60
CA GLY A 24 12.42 11.82 4.08
C GLY A 24 12.48 12.91 3.02
N ARG A 25 11.48 13.78 3.02
CA ARG A 25 11.35 14.86 2.03
C ARG A 25 12.50 15.87 2.07
N LYS A 26 13.07 16.09 3.25
CA LYS A 26 14.15 17.05 3.45
C LYS A 26 15.50 16.36 3.60
N SER A 27 15.57 15.34 4.43
CA SER A 27 16.84 14.69 4.79
C SER A 27 17.26 13.60 3.81
N GLY A 28 16.31 12.98 3.08
CA GLY A 28 16.57 11.80 2.28
C GLY A 28 16.85 10.54 3.08
N LYS A 29 16.74 10.59 4.39
CA LYS A 29 17.01 9.43 5.26
C LYS A 29 15.93 8.38 5.10
N PRO A 30 16.29 7.08 5.22
CA PRO A 30 15.31 6.00 5.18
C PRO A 30 14.52 5.93 6.49
N TYR A 31 13.23 5.65 6.35
CA TYR A 31 12.31 5.39 7.45
C TYR A 31 11.45 4.19 7.10
N ASP A 32 11.07 3.41 8.10
CA ASP A 32 10.28 2.20 7.91
C ASP A 32 8.88 2.37 8.51
N VAL A 33 7.88 1.84 7.84
CA VAL A 33 6.51 1.76 8.35
C VAL A 33 5.92 0.40 8.00
N THR A 34 5.14 -0.17 8.93
CA THR A 34 4.44 -1.44 8.70
C THR A 34 3.03 -1.13 8.23
N ILE A 35 2.65 -1.69 7.08
CA ILE A 35 1.36 -1.39 6.44
C ILE A 35 0.74 -2.64 5.83
N TRP A 36 -0.56 -2.56 5.56
CA TRP A 36 -1.29 -3.56 4.79
C TRP A 36 -0.97 -3.43 3.31
N PHE A 37 -1.02 -4.54 2.60
CA PHE A 37 -0.76 -4.57 1.17
C PHE A 37 -1.57 -5.66 0.49
N VAL A 38 -1.66 -5.56 -0.83
CA VAL A 38 -2.23 -6.61 -1.67
C VAL A 38 -1.37 -6.78 -2.91
N VAL A 39 -1.23 -8.02 -3.36
CA VAL A 39 -0.50 -8.33 -4.60
C VAL A 39 -1.51 -8.66 -5.69
N ASP A 40 -1.36 -8.04 -6.83
CA ASP A 40 -2.16 -8.33 -8.03
C ASP A 40 -1.20 -8.50 -9.22
N GLY A 41 -1.00 -9.77 -9.63
CA GLY A 41 -0.04 -10.07 -10.67
C GLY A 41 1.39 -9.74 -10.23
N ASP A 42 2.02 -8.83 -10.94
CA ASP A 42 3.39 -8.38 -10.67
C ASP A 42 3.45 -7.03 -9.94
N LYS A 43 2.30 -6.54 -9.47
CA LYS A 43 2.19 -5.25 -8.81
C LYS A 43 1.78 -5.41 -7.35
N VAL A 44 2.22 -4.47 -6.52
CA VAL A 44 1.85 -4.42 -5.11
C VAL A 44 1.06 -3.14 -4.89
N TYR A 45 -0.08 -3.26 -4.23
CA TYR A 45 -0.91 -2.13 -3.86
C TYR A 45 -0.83 -1.93 -2.36
N ILE A 46 -0.57 -0.69 -1.94
CA ILE A 46 -0.51 -0.32 -0.54
C ILE A 46 -1.54 0.79 -0.30
N GLY A 47 -2.18 0.75 0.86
CA GLY A 47 -3.21 1.70 1.18
C GLY A 47 -2.95 2.40 2.51
N THR A 48 -3.62 3.53 2.69
CA THR A 48 -3.61 4.25 3.94
C THR A 48 -5.02 4.70 4.31
N ALA A 49 -5.30 4.69 5.60
CA ALA A 49 -6.52 5.28 6.12
C ALA A 49 -6.44 6.81 6.20
N ASN A 50 -5.24 7.38 6.11
CA ASN A 50 -5.04 8.83 6.20
C ASN A 50 -3.88 9.28 5.31
N VAL A 51 -4.21 9.95 4.20
CA VAL A 51 -3.23 10.47 3.24
C VAL A 51 -2.32 11.56 3.79
N ASN A 52 -2.62 12.09 4.97
CA ASN A 52 -1.79 13.11 5.61
C ASN A 52 -0.63 12.53 6.42
N ARG A 53 -0.50 11.22 6.48
CA ARG A 53 0.62 10.58 7.19
C ARG A 53 1.94 10.92 6.54
N GLN A 54 2.99 10.97 7.35
CA GLN A 54 4.34 11.36 6.88
C GLN A 54 4.84 10.42 5.78
N TRP A 55 4.63 9.10 5.93
CA TRP A 55 5.12 8.18 4.92
C TRP A 55 4.44 8.39 3.56
N VAL A 56 3.16 8.74 3.56
CA VAL A 56 2.41 9.02 2.33
C VAL A 56 3.02 10.23 1.61
N ARG A 57 3.28 11.31 2.34
CA ARG A 57 3.88 12.51 1.79
C ARG A 57 5.29 12.27 1.29
N ASN A 58 6.06 11.47 2.02
CA ASN A 58 7.42 11.11 1.62
C ASN A 58 7.41 10.34 0.30
N VAL A 59 6.51 9.35 0.17
CA VAL A 59 6.41 8.54 -1.05
C VAL A 59 5.91 9.37 -2.23
N GLN A 60 4.99 10.31 -2.00
CA GLN A 60 4.54 11.21 -3.07
C GLN A 60 5.67 12.07 -3.62
N LYS A 61 6.58 12.52 -2.76
CA LYS A 61 7.72 13.32 -3.18
C LYS A 61 8.86 12.49 -3.74
N THR A 62 9.18 11.37 -3.08
CA THR A 62 10.25 10.45 -3.47
C THR A 62 9.64 9.08 -3.73
N PRO A 63 9.23 8.78 -4.97
CA PRO A 63 8.44 7.58 -5.28
C PRO A 63 9.20 6.26 -5.16
N ARG A 64 10.52 6.27 -5.12
CA ARG A 64 11.27 5.02 -4.93
C ARG A 64 11.04 4.50 -3.51
N VAL A 65 10.82 3.21 -3.42
CA VAL A 65 10.53 2.54 -2.15
C VAL A 65 11.22 1.18 -2.10
N LYS A 66 11.35 0.66 -0.90
CA LYS A 66 11.78 -0.72 -0.69
C LYS A 66 10.69 -1.43 0.10
N LEU A 67 10.33 -2.63 -0.33
CA LEU A 67 9.32 -3.44 0.32
C LEU A 67 9.98 -4.68 0.92
N SER A 68 9.78 -4.88 2.22
CA SER A 68 10.23 -6.10 2.90
C SER A 68 9.00 -6.90 3.31
N ILE A 69 8.85 -8.09 2.74
CA ILE A 69 7.70 -8.95 2.95
C ILE A 69 8.21 -10.33 3.34
N GLY A 70 8.04 -10.68 4.62
CA GLY A 70 8.65 -11.91 5.14
C GLY A 70 10.16 -11.83 4.99
N ALA A 71 10.76 -12.85 4.37
CA ALA A 71 12.20 -12.91 4.13
C ALA A 71 12.62 -12.23 2.82
N GLU A 72 11.67 -11.74 2.02
CA GLU A 72 11.94 -11.18 0.70
C GLU A 72 11.97 -9.66 0.74
N THR A 73 12.85 -9.07 -0.07
CA THR A 73 12.99 -7.63 -0.22
C THR A 73 12.90 -7.26 -1.70
N PHE A 74 12.14 -6.21 -1.99
CA PHE A 74 11.93 -5.74 -3.37
C PHE A 74 12.16 -4.23 -3.41
N ASP A 75 12.78 -3.76 -4.49
CA ASP A 75 12.82 -2.34 -4.80
C ASP A 75 11.71 -2.02 -5.77
N GLY A 76 11.14 -0.83 -5.67
CA GLY A 76 10.04 -0.45 -6.54
C GLY A 76 9.84 1.05 -6.62
N THR A 77 8.89 1.42 -7.49
CA THR A 77 8.45 2.80 -7.67
C THR A 77 6.95 2.87 -7.41
N ALA A 78 6.55 3.75 -6.50
CA ALA A 78 5.16 3.92 -6.12
C ALA A 78 4.48 5.02 -6.94
N ARG A 79 3.24 4.79 -7.33
CA ARG A 79 2.40 5.76 -8.03
C ARG A 79 1.13 5.97 -7.21
N PHE A 80 0.88 7.21 -6.82
CA PHE A 80 -0.35 7.53 -6.10
C PHE A 80 -1.56 7.38 -7.03
N LEU A 81 -2.60 6.68 -6.57
CA LEU A 81 -3.80 6.43 -7.36
C LEU A 81 -4.79 7.58 -7.17
N ALA A 82 -4.60 8.64 -7.93
CA ALA A 82 -5.47 9.81 -7.91
C ALA A 82 -6.78 9.56 -8.66
N ASP A 83 -6.78 8.67 -9.65
CA ASP A 83 -7.99 8.29 -10.37
C ASP A 83 -8.93 7.49 -9.46
N ARG A 84 -10.18 7.93 -9.41
CA ARG A 84 -11.16 7.35 -8.49
C ARG A 84 -11.42 5.87 -8.77
N ALA A 85 -11.48 5.48 -10.02
CA ALA A 85 -11.72 4.09 -10.41
C ALA A 85 -10.55 3.18 -10.02
N GLU A 86 -9.31 3.66 -10.22
CA GLU A 86 -8.11 2.91 -9.80
C GLU A 86 -8.04 2.78 -8.29
N HIS A 87 -8.30 3.87 -7.58
CA HIS A 87 -8.35 3.90 -6.11
C HIS A 87 -9.37 2.88 -5.60
N GLU A 88 -10.58 2.88 -6.15
CA GLU A 88 -11.65 1.99 -5.69
C GLU A 88 -11.32 0.52 -5.98
N ARG A 89 -10.69 0.22 -7.12
CA ARG A 89 -10.24 -1.14 -7.41
C ARG A 89 -9.20 -1.63 -6.40
N ALA A 90 -8.24 -0.76 -6.04
CA ALA A 90 -7.23 -1.10 -5.04
C ALA A 90 -7.88 -1.33 -3.68
N MET A 91 -8.80 -0.47 -3.26
CA MET A 91 -9.50 -0.61 -1.98
C MET A 91 -10.39 -1.85 -1.94
N ALA A 92 -10.99 -2.23 -3.08
CA ALA A 92 -11.78 -3.45 -3.18
C ALA A 92 -10.90 -4.69 -2.97
N MET A 93 -9.68 -4.70 -3.53
CA MET A 93 -8.72 -5.78 -3.31
C MET A 93 -8.30 -5.87 -1.84
N VAL A 94 -8.08 -4.73 -1.20
CA VAL A 94 -7.75 -4.68 0.23
C VAL A 94 -8.89 -5.25 1.06
N ARG A 95 -10.12 -4.84 0.80
CA ARG A 95 -11.30 -5.37 1.51
C ARG A 95 -11.43 -6.88 1.35
N ARG A 96 -11.16 -7.40 0.16
CA ARG A 96 -11.23 -8.84 -0.11
C ARG A 96 -10.17 -9.62 0.65
N LYS A 97 -8.94 -9.13 0.67
CA LYS A 97 -7.84 -9.79 1.38
C LYS A 97 -8.05 -9.78 2.89
N TYR A 98 -8.56 -8.69 3.43
CA TYR A 98 -8.72 -8.49 4.87
C TYR A 98 -10.18 -8.66 5.32
N TRP A 99 -10.90 -9.58 4.70
CA TRP A 99 -12.32 -9.82 4.98
C TRP A 99 -12.60 -10.14 6.45
N MET A 100 -11.65 -10.77 7.16
CA MET A 100 -11.82 -11.09 8.59
C MET A 100 -11.86 -9.82 9.47
N PHE A 101 -11.40 -8.68 8.91
CA PHE A 101 -11.48 -7.38 9.59
C PHE A 101 -12.68 -6.55 9.10
N TRP A 102 -13.58 -7.18 8.34
CA TRP A 102 -14.69 -6.47 7.72
C TRP A 102 -15.58 -5.70 8.71
N PRO A 103 -15.85 -6.15 9.97
CA PRO A 103 -16.64 -5.34 10.88
C PRO A 103 -16.03 -3.96 11.15
N VAL A 104 -14.70 -3.89 11.27
CA VAL A 104 -13.98 -2.62 11.44
C VAL A 104 -14.08 -1.77 10.18
N ILE A 105 -13.92 -2.38 9.00
CA ILE A 105 -14.04 -1.69 7.72
C ILE A 105 -15.47 -1.17 7.53
N ALA A 106 -16.47 -1.98 7.86
CA ALA A 106 -17.88 -1.58 7.73
C ALA A 106 -18.24 -0.42 8.63
N VAL A 107 -17.78 -0.42 9.88
CA VAL A 107 -17.99 0.70 10.82
C VAL A 107 -17.35 1.96 10.27
N GLY A 108 -16.12 1.90 9.77
CA GLY A 108 -15.45 3.05 9.17
C GLY A 108 -16.22 3.62 7.97
N ARG A 109 -16.76 2.75 7.12
CA ARG A 109 -17.56 3.18 5.96
C ARG A 109 -18.87 3.84 6.39
N ILE A 110 -19.54 3.32 7.41
CA ILE A 110 -20.76 3.91 7.95
C ILE A 110 -20.46 5.30 8.52
N LEU A 111 -19.40 5.43 9.31
CA LEU A 111 -19.02 6.71 9.89
C LEU A 111 -18.68 7.75 8.82
N THR A 112 -18.00 7.34 7.75
CA THR A 112 -17.71 8.21 6.61
C THR A 112 -18.99 8.64 5.90
N ALA A 113 -19.92 7.70 5.67
CA ALA A 113 -21.18 7.97 4.99
C ALA A 113 -22.07 8.96 5.74
N ILE A 114 -22.07 8.93 7.08
CA ILE A 114 -22.86 9.85 7.89
C ILE A 114 -22.12 11.14 8.25
N GLY A 115 -20.91 11.33 7.70
CA GLY A 115 -20.16 12.58 7.88
C GLY A 115 -19.41 12.71 9.19
N VAL A 116 -19.35 11.66 10.01
CA VAL A 116 -18.59 11.68 11.28
C VAL A 116 -17.09 11.66 11.02
N MET A 117 -16.66 10.91 9.97
CA MET A 117 -15.27 10.85 9.54
C MET A 117 -15.15 11.34 8.10
N ARG A 118 -14.08 12.07 7.80
CA ARG A 118 -13.74 12.40 6.42
C ARG A 118 -13.08 11.22 5.78
N ASP A 119 -13.39 11.00 4.49
CA ASP A 119 -12.68 10.01 3.69
C ASP A 119 -11.28 10.55 3.37
N LYS A 120 -10.28 10.03 4.08
CA LYS A 120 -8.88 10.37 3.88
C LYS A 120 -8.09 9.20 3.31
N THR A 121 -8.77 8.15 2.86
CA THR A 121 -8.11 6.97 2.33
C THR A 121 -7.35 7.30 1.05
N GLY A 122 -6.27 6.58 0.83
CA GLY A 122 -5.49 6.68 -0.38
C GLY A 122 -4.80 5.37 -0.66
N ALA A 123 -4.30 5.22 -1.87
CA ALA A 123 -3.61 4.01 -2.28
C ALA A 123 -2.49 4.33 -3.27
N PHE A 124 -1.47 3.46 -3.28
CA PHE A 124 -0.37 3.50 -4.23
C PHE A 124 -0.29 2.18 -4.97
N GLU A 125 0.04 2.24 -6.24
CA GLU A 125 0.48 1.08 -7.02
C GLU A 125 2.01 1.09 -7.02
N VAL A 126 2.62 -0.03 -6.60
CA VAL A 126 4.07 -0.17 -6.61
C VAL A 126 4.47 -1.11 -7.73
N VAL A 127 5.24 -0.58 -8.67
CA VAL A 127 5.84 -1.36 -9.75
C VAL A 127 7.24 -1.76 -9.30
N LEU A 128 7.48 -3.07 -9.21
CA LEU A 128 8.74 -3.58 -8.70
C LEU A 128 9.83 -3.50 -9.76
N ALA A 129 11.04 -3.17 -9.31
CA ALA A 129 12.22 -3.18 -10.16
C ALA A 129 12.64 -4.61 -10.48
N GLU A 130 13.15 -4.79 -11.67
CA GLU A 130 13.69 -6.08 -12.11
C GLU A 130 15.09 -6.35 -11.59
#